data_0856fd1c2ffae6567c321a5beba81628
#
_entry.id   0856fd1c2ffae6567c321a5beba81628
#
_cell.length_a   1.000
_cell.length_b   1.000
_cell.length_c   1.000
_cell.angle_alpha   90.00
_cell.angle_beta   90.00
_cell.angle_gamma   90.00
#
_symmetry.space_group_name_H-M   'P 1'
#
loop_
_entity.id
_entity.type
_entity.pdbx_description
1 polymer ?
#
loop_
_entity_poly.entity_id
_entity_poly.type
_entity_poly.pdbx_seq_one_letter_code
_entity_poly.pdbx_strand_id
1 'polypeptide(L)'
;MKMNKEEKLAKAIAFAAEKHANQKRKDGTPYIFHPLAVAELLKKYGYDIDYPVAGILHDVLEDTDATDEEVRAFGEDIYEAVKLVTRPKGADEAEYVKNILGNRMATAVKNADKIHNMCDIVTTNNRDSILNYAKKAEKYYKEKFSYALDNAIDNALYMSDFCNIKKEVRCCIPDFTMKEMKLYSDRRKEAREKSYRLYKTNKDIPNLNDKELKFAVVDYVGRMYCYLPGEASAIGKTWELTKGGWRNRPNDDGNIFTCYGFDIDIITKEDFIESIDYLFFKNWFYDFVEKKILCIAESK
;
A
#
# COMPACT_ATOMS: atom_id res chain seq x y z
N MET A 1 1.52 -37.62 11.09
CA MET A 1 2.77 -36.83 11.20
C MET A 1 2.39 -35.37 10.96
N LYS A 2 2.66 -34.47 11.90
CA LYS A 2 2.38 -33.02 11.66
C LYS A 2 3.32 -32.52 10.56
N MET A 3 2.74 -31.91 9.54
CA MET A 3 3.46 -31.28 8.43
C MET A 3 4.39 -30.20 8.96
N ASN A 4 5.61 -30.17 8.47
CA ASN A 4 6.55 -29.11 8.79
C ASN A 4 6.01 -27.78 8.20
N LYS A 5 6.32 -26.65 8.84
CA LYS A 5 5.78 -25.31 8.47
C LYS A 5 6.11 -24.92 7.03
N GLU A 6 7.34 -25.17 6.58
CA GLU A 6 7.80 -24.85 5.23
C GLU A 6 7.13 -25.75 4.18
N GLU A 7 6.98 -27.03 4.51
CA GLU A 7 6.27 -27.99 3.67
C GLU A 7 4.78 -27.63 3.52
N LYS A 8 4.15 -27.14 4.60
CA LYS A 8 2.76 -26.67 4.57
C LYS A 8 2.59 -25.53 3.58
N LEU A 9 3.46 -24.51 3.64
CA LEU A 9 3.42 -23.36 2.73
C LEU A 9 3.63 -23.80 1.27
N ALA A 10 4.62 -24.64 1.00
CA ALA A 10 4.89 -25.14 -0.35
C ALA A 10 3.69 -25.90 -0.94
N LYS A 11 3.04 -26.76 -0.13
CA LYS A 11 1.84 -27.49 -0.53
C LYS A 11 0.66 -26.55 -0.78
N ALA A 12 0.46 -25.51 0.04
CA ALA A 12 -0.59 -24.52 -0.17
C ALA A 12 -0.40 -23.77 -1.49
N ILE A 13 0.83 -23.37 -1.81
CA ILE A 13 1.16 -22.72 -3.08
C ILE A 13 0.85 -23.64 -4.27
N ALA A 14 1.30 -24.90 -4.22
CA ALA A 14 1.04 -25.86 -5.28
C ALA A 14 -0.47 -26.11 -5.47
N PHE A 15 -1.21 -26.29 -4.38
CA PHE A 15 -2.65 -26.48 -4.39
C PHE A 15 -3.39 -25.28 -4.97
N ALA A 16 -3.12 -24.08 -4.49
CA ALA A 16 -3.75 -22.87 -5.01
C ALA A 16 -3.40 -22.62 -6.48
N ALA A 17 -2.15 -22.88 -6.89
CA ALA A 17 -1.72 -22.76 -8.28
C ALA A 17 -2.47 -23.74 -9.21
N GLU A 18 -2.72 -24.96 -8.77
CA GLU A 18 -3.53 -25.94 -9.49
C GLU A 18 -4.99 -25.49 -9.60
N LYS A 19 -5.60 -25.10 -8.48
CA LYS A 19 -7.01 -24.68 -8.42
C LYS A 19 -7.29 -23.43 -9.26
N HIS A 20 -6.36 -22.45 -9.29
CA HIS A 20 -6.46 -21.21 -10.06
C HIS A 20 -5.81 -21.28 -11.46
N ALA A 21 -5.41 -22.46 -11.94
CA ALA A 21 -4.59 -22.62 -13.16
C ALA A 21 -5.18 -21.93 -14.41
N ASN A 22 -6.51 -21.88 -14.53
CA ASN A 22 -7.21 -21.29 -15.67
C ASN A 22 -7.73 -19.87 -15.42
N GLN A 23 -7.47 -19.30 -14.25
CA GLN A 23 -7.97 -17.99 -13.88
C GLN A 23 -6.93 -16.91 -14.16
N LYS A 24 -7.44 -15.73 -14.55
CA LYS A 24 -6.64 -14.54 -14.82
C LYS A 24 -7.20 -13.32 -14.11
N ARG A 25 -6.32 -12.43 -13.74
CA ARG A 25 -6.65 -11.08 -13.29
C ARG A 25 -7.16 -10.23 -14.46
N LYS A 26 -7.73 -9.06 -14.16
CA LYS A 26 -8.28 -8.14 -15.18
C LYS A 26 -7.22 -7.64 -16.17
N ASP A 27 -5.97 -7.61 -15.78
CA ASP A 27 -4.82 -7.25 -16.61
C ASP A 27 -4.30 -8.40 -17.48
N GLY A 28 -4.88 -9.61 -17.33
CA GLY A 28 -4.50 -10.81 -18.06
C GLY A 28 -3.42 -11.66 -17.39
N THR A 29 -2.86 -11.24 -16.25
CA THR A 29 -1.87 -12.03 -15.50
C THR A 29 -2.51 -13.26 -14.85
N PRO A 30 -1.76 -14.37 -14.61
CA PRO A 30 -2.26 -15.51 -13.87
C PRO A 30 -2.75 -15.13 -12.48
N TYR A 31 -3.91 -15.65 -12.09
CA TYR A 31 -4.56 -15.28 -10.81
C TYR A 31 -3.70 -15.58 -9.59
N ILE A 32 -2.90 -16.64 -9.64
CA ILE A 32 -2.05 -17.08 -8.52
C ILE A 32 -1.11 -15.98 -7.98
N PHE A 33 -0.74 -14.99 -8.80
CA PHE A 33 0.09 -13.88 -8.32
C PHE A 33 -0.58 -13.05 -7.22
N HIS A 34 -1.94 -12.97 -7.21
CA HIS A 34 -2.66 -12.28 -6.15
C HIS A 34 -2.52 -12.97 -4.79
N PRO A 35 -2.89 -14.25 -4.60
CA PRO A 35 -2.71 -14.91 -3.31
C PRO A 35 -1.24 -15.01 -2.87
N LEU A 36 -0.29 -15.10 -3.81
CA LEU A 36 1.13 -15.02 -3.48
C LEU A 36 1.51 -13.65 -2.89
N ALA A 37 1.02 -12.56 -3.48
CA ALA A 37 1.25 -11.21 -2.97
C ALA A 37 0.60 -11.01 -1.58
N VAL A 38 -0.61 -11.52 -1.36
CA VAL A 38 -1.28 -11.49 -0.05
C VAL A 38 -0.47 -12.24 1.00
N ALA A 39 0.04 -13.43 0.69
CA ALA A 39 0.86 -14.21 1.59
C ALA A 39 2.19 -13.52 1.90
N GLU A 40 2.80 -12.88 0.91
CA GLU A 40 4.04 -12.12 1.11
C GLU A 40 3.82 -10.89 1.98
N LEU A 41 2.70 -10.17 1.86
CA LEU A 41 2.30 -9.10 2.77
C LEU A 41 2.21 -9.59 4.21
N LEU A 42 1.51 -10.71 4.43
CA LEU A 42 1.36 -11.29 5.76
C LEU A 42 2.71 -11.68 6.37
N LYS A 43 3.60 -12.26 5.56
CA LYS A 43 4.97 -12.58 5.99
C LYS A 43 5.76 -11.33 6.36
N LYS A 44 5.69 -10.28 5.56
CA LYS A 44 6.35 -8.98 5.85
C LYS A 44 5.81 -8.31 7.10
N TYR A 45 4.53 -8.48 7.39
CA TYR A 45 3.93 -8.01 8.64
C TYR A 45 4.34 -8.84 9.87
N GLY A 46 5.18 -9.86 9.68
CA GLY A 46 5.70 -10.69 10.76
C GLY A 46 4.73 -11.72 11.30
N TYR A 47 3.66 -12.01 10.57
CA TYR A 47 2.73 -13.07 10.95
C TYR A 47 3.35 -14.45 10.85
N ASP A 48 2.94 -15.35 11.75
CA ASP A 48 3.30 -16.75 11.73
C ASP A 48 2.88 -17.41 10.39
N ILE A 49 3.58 -18.48 10.01
CA ILE A 49 3.44 -19.16 8.71
C ILE A 49 2.00 -19.58 8.37
N ASP A 50 1.16 -19.86 9.35
CA ASP A 50 -0.22 -20.24 9.12
C ASP A 50 -1.05 -19.11 8.51
N TYR A 51 -0.68 -17.83 8.77
CA TYR A 51 -1.31 -16.67 8.14
C TYR A 51 -0.98 -16.55 6.65
N PRO A 52 0.30 -16.59 6.20
CA PRO A 52 0.64 -16.72 4.79
C PRO A 52 -0.04 -17.91 4.10
N VAL A 53 -0.16 -19.07 4.76
CA VAL A 53 -0.88 -20.23 4.22
C VAL A 53 -2.36 -19.90 4.01
N ALA A 54 -3.03 -19.29 5.00
CA ALA A 54 -4.40 -18.83 4.85
C ALA A 54 -4.53 -17.77 3.73
N GLY A 55 -3.52 -16.88 3.59
CA GLY A 55 -3.44 -15.91 2.51
C GLY A 55 -3.30 -16.53 1.12
N ILE A 56 -2.56 -17.63 0.98
CA ILE A 56 -2.51 -18.41 -0.28
C ILE A 56 -3.86 -19.04 -0.61
N LEU A 57 -4.61 -19.48 0.40
CA LEU A 57 -5.83 -20.25 0.23
C LEU A 57 -7.11 -19.40 0.25
N HIS A 58 -7.02 -18.09 0.47
CA HIS A 58 -8.17 -17.25 0.84
C HIS A 58 -9.30 -17.23 -0.20
N ASP A 59 -8.98 -17.36 -1.48
CA ASP A 59 -9.96 -17.32 -2.58
C ASP A 59 -10.31 -18.71 -3.15
N VAL A 60 -9.64 -19.78 -2.71
CA VAL A 60 -9.86 -21.11 -3.34
C VAL A 60 -11.30 -21.63 -3.15
N LEU A 61 -11.92 -21.37 -1.98
CA LEU A 61 -13.31 -21.76 -1.74
C LEU A 61 -14.34 -20.87 -2.41
N GLU A 62 -13.99 -19.61 -2.73
CA GLU A 62 -14.90 -18.66 -3.37
C GLU A 62 -14.88 -18.83 -4.89
N ASP A 63 -13.68 -19.02 -5.46
CA ASP A 63 -13.45 -18.85 -6.89
C ASP A 63 -13.12 -20.16 -7.63
N THR A 64 -13.03 -21.31 -6.94
CA THR A 64 -12.65 -22.60 -7.55
C THR A 64 -13.57 -23.74 -7.11
N ASP A 65 -13.26 -24.95 -7.54
CA ASP A 65 -13.91 -26.20 -7.15
C ASP A 65 -13.33 -26.82 -5.87
N ALA A 66 -12.48 -26.09 -5.12
CA ALA A 66 -11.89 -26.58 -3.89
C ALA A 66 -12.97 -26.88 -2.84
N THR A 67 -12.80 -27.99 -2.12
CA THR A 67 -13.74 -28.41 -1.08
C THR A 67 -13.27 -27.96 0.30
N ASP A 68 -14.23 -27.92 1.23
CA ASP A 68 -13.94 -27.60 2.65
C ASP A 68 -12.91 -28.58 3.25
N GLU A 69 -12.98 -29.86 2.88
CA GLU A 69 -12.07 -30.92 3.35
C GLU A 69 -10.63 -30.71 2.84
N GLU A 70 -10.48 -30.32 1.59
CA GLU A 70 -9.17 -30.04 1.00
C GLU A 70 -8.49 -28.88 1.72
N VAL A 71 -9.21 -27.81 2.06
CA VAL A 71 -8.66 -26.67 2.80
C VAL A 71 -8.41 -27.02 4.27
N ARG A 72 -9.28 -27.81 4.90
CA ARG A 72 -9.14 -28.30 6.26
C ARG A 72 -7.87 -29.14 6.47
N ALA A 73 -7.38 -29.80 5.43
CA ALA A 73 -6.13 -30.55 5.47
C ALA A 73 -4.91 -29.69 5.80
N PHE A 74 -4.98 -28.36 5.61
CA PHE A 74 -3.92 -27.43 6.00
C PHE A 74 -4.00 -26.99 7.47
N GLY A 75 -5.11 -27.21 8.15
CA GLY A 75 -5.34 -26.92 9.55
C GLY A 75 -6.70 -26.28 9.80
N GLU A 76 -7.32 -26.59 10.94
CA GLU A 76 -8.66 -26.11 11.26
C GLU A 76 -8.71 -24.57 11.36
N ASP A 77 -7.74 -23.95 12.05
CA ASP A 77 -7.68 -22.48 12.19
C ASP A 77 -7.56 -21.78 10.82
N ILE A 78 -6.80 -22.38 9.88
CA ILE A 78 -6.63 -21.89 8.52
C ILE A 78 -7.97 -22.01 7.76
N TYR A 79 -8.61 -23.17 7.86
CA TYR A 79 -9.90 -23.40 7.23
C TYR A 79 -10.97 -22.42 7.73
N GLU A 80 -11.08 -22.23 9.05
CA GLU A 80 -12.02 -21.27 9.63
C GLU A 80 -11.78 -19.85 9.11
N ALA A 81 -10.52 -19.42 9.04
CA ALA A 81 -10.18 -18.12 8.50
C ALA A 81 -10.54 -17.99 7.02
N VAL A 82 -10.19 -18.98 6.19
CA VAL A 82 -10.53 -19.01 4.76
C VAL A 82 -12.06 -19.01 4.57
N LYS A 83 -12.78 -19.79 5.35
CA LYS A 83 -14.25 -19.83 5.30
C LYS A 83 -14.90 -18.49 5.62
N LEU A 84 -14.36 -17.78 6.62
CA LEU A 84 -14.85 -16.45 7.00
C LEU A 84 -14.58 -15.39 5.93
N VAL A 85 -13.45 -15.47 5.21
CA VAL A 85 -13.14 -14.51 4.14
C VAL A 85 -13.81 -14.88 2.81
N THR A 86 -14.27 -16.12 2.62
CA THR A 86 -15.12 -16.55 1.51
C THR A 86 -16.49 -15.89 1.64
N ARG A 87 -16.87 -15.08 0.65
CA ARG A 87 -18.10 -14.29 0.73
C ARG A 87 -19.31 -15.06 0.20
N PRO A 88 -20.35 -15.33 1.01
CA PRO A 88 -21.58 -15.92 0.52
C PRO A 88 -22.28 -15.02 -0.53
N LYS A 89 -22.88 -15.60 -1.55
CA LYS A 89 -23.65 -14.84 -2.54
C LYS A 89 -24.81 -14.10 -1.84
N GLY A 90 -24.91 -12.79 -2.09
CA GLY A 90 -25.95 -11.95 -1.50
C GLY A 90 -25.74 -11.56 -0.04
N ALA A 91 -24.61 -11.89 0.57
CA ALA A 91 -24.32 -11.51 1.95
C ALA A 91 -24.27 -9.98 2.11
N ASP A 92 -24.85 -9.50 3.23
CA ASP A 92 -24.68 -8.12 3.64
C ASP A 92 -23.23 -7.82 3.95
N GLU A 93 -22.70 -6.73 3.39
CA GLU A 93 -21.28 -6.39 3.51
C GLU A 93 -20.89 -6.03 4.95
N ALA A 94 -21.78 -5.35 5.70
CA ALA A 94 -21.47 -4.92 7.06
C ALA A 94 -21.43 -6.13 8.01
N GLU A 95 -22.36 -7.08 7.84
CA GLU A 95 -22.38 -8.33 8.61
C GLU A 95 -21.17 -9.20 8.27
N TYR A 96 -20.85 -9.34 6.97
CA TYR A 96 -19.66 -10.06 6.51
C TYR A 96 -18.38 -9.50 7.14
N VAL A 97 -18.18 -8.19 7.09
CA VAL A 97 -17.02 -7.52 7.72
C VAL A 97 -16.98 -7.75 9.23
N LYS A 98 -18.13 -7.65 9.90
CA LYS A 98 -18.24 -7.90 11.35
C LYS A 98 -17.80 -9.33 11.72
N ASN A 99 -18.19 -10.32 10.93
CA ASN A 99 -17.83 -11.72 11.18
C ASN A 99 -16.31 -11.94 10.98
N ILE A 100 -15.71 -11.32 9.96
CA ILE A 100 -14.26 -11.36 9.75
C ILE A 100 -13.50 -10.78 10.94
N LEU A 101 -13.93 -9.62 11.46
CA LEU A 101 -13.29 -8.95 12.59
C LEU A 101 -13.33 -9.77 13.90
N GLY A 102 -14.21 -10.76 13.99
CA GLY A 102 -14.28 -11.72 15.09
C GLY A 102 -13.16 -12.77 15.08
N ASN A 103 -12.43 -12.93 13.97
CA ASN A 103 -11.32 -13.90 13.84
C ASN A 103 -10.04 -13.17 13.43
N ARG A 104 -9.00 -13.31 14.25
CA ARG A 104 -7.73 -12.60 14.05
C ARG A 104 -7.05 -12.94 12.73
N MET A 105 -7.05 -14.22 12.34
CA MET A 105 -6.41 -14.67 11.09
C MET A 105 -7.20 -14.19 9.89
N ALA A 106 -8.53 -14.34 9.89
CA ALA A 106 -9.40 -13.83 8.82
C ALA A 106 -9.26 -12.31 8.66
N THR A 107 -9.17 -11.55 9.78
CA THR A 107 -8.93 -10.10 9.76
C THR A 107 -7.61 -9.76 9.07
N ALA A 108 -6.52 -10.44 9.44
CA ALA A 108 -5.20 -10.19 8.83
C ALA A 108 -5.19 -10.54 7.34
N VAL A 109 -5.76 -11.67 6.96
CA VAL A 109 -5.85 -12.11 5.55
C VAL A 109 -6.68 -11.12 4.75
N LYS A 110 -7.86 -10.72 5.24
CA LYS A 110 -8.72 -9.76 4.54
C LYS A 110 -8.12 -8.37 4.44
N ASN A 111 -7.36 -7.95 5.45
CA ASN A 111 -6.59 -6.72 5.41
C ASN A 111 -5.55 -6.74 4.27
N ALA A 112 -4.74 -7.79 4.20
CA ALA A 112 -3.72 -7.94 3.15
C ALA A 112 -4.34 -8.06 1.74
N ASP A 113 -5.42 -8.83 1.59
CA ASP A 113 -6.20 -8.91 0.35
C ASP A 113 -6.69 -7.54 -0.11
N LYS A 114 -7.30 -6.77 0.78
CA LYS A 114 -7.82 -5.44 0.47
C LYS A 114 -6.73 -4.44 0.10
N ILE A 115 -5.59 -4.48 0.81
CA ILE A 115 -4.44 -3.63 0.47
C ILE A 115 -3.94 -3.96 -0.94
N HIS A 116 -3.71 -5.24 -1.25
CA HIS A 116 -3.24 -5.65 -2.57
C HIS A 116 -4.24 -5.26 -3.67
N ASN A 117 -5.52 -5.56 -3.48
CA ASN A 117 -6.55 -5.19 -4.45
C ASN A 117 -6.68 -3.67 -4.63
N MET A 118 -6.44 -2.88 -3.59
CA MET A 118 -6.46 -1.41 -3.67
C MET A 118 -5.27 -0.89 -4.50
N CYS A 119 -4.09 -1.46 -4.32
CA CYS A 119 -2.92 -1.14 -5.14
C CYS A 119 -3.15 -1.54 -6.60
N ASP A 120 -3.72 -2.71 -6.82
CA ASP A 120 -3.93 -3.28 -8.15
C ASP A 120 -4.99 -2.50 -8.96
N ILE A 121 -6.11 -2.12 -8.34
CA ILE A 121 -7.15 -1.36 -9.04
C ILE A 121 -6.66 0.00 -9.54
N VAL A 122 -5.72 0.62 -8.84
CA VAL A 122 -5.13 1.91 -9.24
C VAL A 122 -4.33 1.77 -10.55
N THR A 123 -3.71 0.61 -10.77
CA THR A 123 -2.94 0.35 -12.01
C THR A 123 -3.82 0.27 -13.26
N THR A 124 -5.10 0.00 -13.11
CA THR A 124 -6.05 -0.12 -14.23
C THR A 124 -6.28 1.20 -14.98
N ASN A 125 -5.93 2.34 -14.39
CA ASN A 125 -6.19 3.69 -14.93
C ASN A 125 -7.67 3.94 -15.31
N ASN A 126 -8.60 3.17 -14.73
CA ASN A 126 -10.03 3.33 -14.95
C ASN A 126 -10.66 4.04 -13.74
N ARG A 127 -10.93 5.34 -13.90
CA ARG A 127 -11.48 6.20 -12.86
C ARG A 127 -12.70 5.61 -12.15
N ASP A 128 -13.69 5.19 -12.92
CA ASP A 128 -14.96 4.74 -12.35
C ASP A 128 -14.79 3.43 -11.57
N SER A 129 -13.95 2.53 -12.08
CA SER A 129 -13.60 1.29 -11.38
C SER A 129 -12.86 1.57 -10.08
N ILE A 130 -11.86 2.47 -10.11
CA ILE A 130 -11.09 2.86 -8.91
C ILE A 130 -12.02 3.51 -7.90
N LEU A 131 -12.80 4.52 -8.33
CA LEU A 131 -13.69 5.27 -7.45
C LEU A 131 -14.75 4.39 -6.79
N ASN A 132 -15.41 3.53 -7.57
CA ASN A 132 -16.45 2.64 -7.05
C ASN A 132 -15.87 1.62 -6.05
N TYR A 133 -14.71 1.05 -6.36
CA TYR A 133 -14.04 0.10 -5.47
C TYR A 133 -13.57 0.76 -4.17
N ALA A 134 -12.93 1.94 -4.28
CA ALA A 134 -12.42 2.69 -3.13
C ALA A 134 -13.56 3.20 -2.23
N LYS A 135 -14.65 3.76 -2.77
CA LYS A 135 -15.82 4.20 -2.00
C LYS A 135 -16.50 3.05 -1.25
N LYS A 136 -16.58 1.87 -1.89
CA LYS A 136 -17.10 0.68 -1.21
C LYS A 136 -16.20 0.30 -0.04
N ALA A 137 -14.88 0.31 -0.24
CA ALA A 137 -13.93 -0.01 0.80
C ALA A 137 -13.93 1.06 1.92
N GLU A 138 -14.00 2.33 1.59
CA GLU A 138 -14.15 3.42 2.56
C GLU A 138 -15.35 3.20 3.48
N LYS A 139 -16.50 2.89 2.91
CA LYS A 139 -17.75 2.67 3.67
C LYS A 139 -17.68 1.51 4.65
N TYR A 140 -17.08 0.39 4.26
CA TYR A 140 -17.21 -0.86 5.00
C TYR A 140 -15.93 -1.30 5.74
N TYR A 141 -14.74 -0.86 5.30
CA TYR A 141 -13.44 -1.34 5.78
C TYR A 141 -12.61 -0.28 6.49
N LYS A 142 -12.74 1.01 6.11
CA LYS A 142 -11.95 2.11 6.68
C LYS A 142 -12.16 2.22 8.19
N GLU A 143 -11.08 2.50 8.93
CA GLU A 143 -11.04 2.61 10.40
C GLU A 143 -11.34 1.31 11.17
N LYS A 144 -11.48 0.17 10.47
CA LYS A 144 -11.82 -1.11 11.10
C LYS A 144 -10.69 -2.14 11.04
N PHE A 145 -9.76 -2.01 10.11
CA PHE A 145 -8.70 -2.99 9.89
C PHE A 145 -7.33 -2.44 10.26
N SER A 146 -6.70 -1.70 9.38
CA SER A 146 -5.36 -1.15 9.62
C SER A 146 -5.20 0.21 8.99
N TYR A 147 -4.27 0.98 9.54
CA TYR A 147 -3.86 2.26 8.96
C TYR A 147 -3.30 2.10 7.52
N ALA A 148 -2.64 0.97 7.23
CA ALA A 148 -2.16 0.67 5.88
C ALA A 148 -3.30 0.54 4.88
N LEU A 149 -4.39 -0.12 5.26
CA LEU A 149 -5.58 -0.21 4.42
C LEU A 149 -6.26 1.15 4.25
N ASP A 150 -6.36 1.93 5.32
CA ASP A 150 -6.94 3.28 5.25
C ASP A 150 -6.16 4.17 4.29
N ASN A 151 -4.83 4.14 4.36
CA ASN A 151 -3.97 4.86 3.41
C ASN A 151 -4.13 4.35 1.97
N ALA A 152 -4.26 3.04 1.77
CA ALA A 152 -4.48 2.49 0.43
C ALA A 152 -5.82 2.93 -0.16
N ILE A 153 -6.88 3.01 0.67
CA ILE A 153 -8.20 3.54 0.28
C ILE A 153 -8.09 5.02 -0.09
N ASP A 154 -7.48 5.83 0.78
CA ASP A 154 -7.33 7.27 0.56
C ASP A 154 -6.48 7.56 -0.69
N ASN A 155 -5.42 6.78 -0.92
CA ASN A 155 -4.62 6.88 -2.13
C ASN A 155 -5.43 6.50 -3.39
N ALA A 156 -6.25 5.45 -3.33
CA ALA A 156 -7.08 5.06 -4.46
C ALA A 156 -8.15 6.13 -4.78
N LEU A 157 -8.79 6.72 -3.77
CA LEU A 157 -9.71 7.86 -3.94
C LEU A 157 -9.00 9.04 -4.59
N TYR A 158 -7.85 9.43 -4.08
CA TYR A 158 -7.02 10.48 -4.65
C TYR A 158 -6.62 10.18 -6.09
N MET A 159 -6.13 8.98 -6.37
CA MET A 159 -5.75 8.57 -7.72
C MET A 159 -6.92 8.51 -8.70
N SER A 160 -8.15 8.25 -8.23
CA SER A 160 -9.33 8.29 -9.08
C SER A 160 -9.59 9.68 -9.67
N ASP A 161 -9.32 10.73 -8.91
CA ASP A 161 -9.43 12.11 -9.38
C ASP A 161 -8.33 12.45 -10.41
N PHE A 162 -7.14 11.86 -10.27
CA PHE A 162 -6.02 12.03 -11.20
C PHE A 162 -6.11 11.20 -12.49
N CYS A 163 -6.90 10.13 -12.53
CA CYS A 163 -7.02 9.31 -13.76
C CYS A 163 -7.53 10.10 -14.96
N ASN A 164 -8.44 11.04 -14.74
CA ASN A 164 -8.91 11.95 -15.80
C ASN A 164 -7.81 12.92 -16.23
N ILE A 165 -7.09 13.49 -15.27
CA ILE A 165 -5.98 14.43 -15.53
C ILE A 165 -4.87 13.74 -16.32
N LYS A 166 -4.49 12.49 -15.97
CA LYS A 166 -3.48 11.72 -16.74
C LYS A 166 -3.90 11.40 -18.16
N LYS A 167 -5.17 11.16 -18.41
CA LYS A 167 -5.68 10.89 -19.76
C LYS A 167 -5.65 12.13 -20.63
N GLU A 168 -6.02 13.27 -20.06
CA GLU A 168 -5.98 14.57 -20.73
C GLU A 168 -4.53 15.08 -20.87
N VAL A 169 -3.67 14.89 -19.86
CA VAL A 169 -2.24 15.23 -19.89
C VAL A 169 -1.46 14.40 -20.91
N ARG A 170 -1.75 13.09 -21.04
CA ARG A 170 -1.11 12.27 -22.09
C ARG A 170 -1.48 12.70 -23.50
N CYS A 171 -2.65 13.28 -23.68
CA CYS A 171 -3.09 13.82 -24.97
C CYS A 171 -2.60 15.25 -25.21
N CYS A 172 -2.19 15.96 -24.17
CA CYS A 172 -1.89 17.39 -24.19
C CYS A 172 -0.65 17.74 -23.35
N ILE A 173 0.46 16.94 -23.43
CA ILE A 173 1.73 17.48 -22.96
C ILE A 173 2.08 18.63 -23.91
N PRO A 174 1.83 19.90 -23.52
CA PRO A 174 2.21 21.01 -24.38
C PRO A 174 3.73 21.00 -24.45
N ASP A 175 4.29 21.28 -25.62
CA ASP A 175 5.70 21.56 -25.74
C ASP A 175 6.05 22.64 -24.72
N PHE A 176 6.89 22.30 -23.76
CA PHE A 176 7.36 23.25 -22.77
C PHE A 176 8.24 24.29 -23.46
N THR A 177 7.83 25.53 -23.40
CA THR A 177 8.67 26.63 -23.88
C THR A 177 9.94 26.74 -23.04
N MET A 178 11.02 27.31 -23.60
CA MET A 178 12.26 27.57 -22.86
C MET A 178 12.03 28.36 -21.56
N LYS A 179 11.03 29.23 -21.54
CA LYS A 179 10.60 30.02 -20.36
C LYS A 179 10.01 29.09 -19.27
N GLU A 180 9.18 28.14 -19.66
CA GLU A 180 8.59 27.15 -18.74
C GLU A 180 9.64 26.16 -18.23
N MET A 181 10.58 25.74 -19.06
CA MET A 181 11.73 24.91 -18.66
C MET A 181 12.60 25.64 -17.63
N LYS A 182 12.82 26.93 -17.80
CA LYS A 182 13.56 27.74 -16.84
C LYS A 182 12.79 27.86 -15.51
N LEU A 183 11.47 28.15 -15.58
CA LEU A 183 10.61 28.22 -14.39
C LEU A 183 10.62 26.89 -13.64
N TYR A 184 10.58 25.78 -14.36
CA TYR A 184 10.69 24.43 -13.80
C TYR A 184 12.01 24.22 -13.05
N SER A 185 13.12 24.65 -13.66
CA SER A 185 14.45 24.56 -13.05
C SER A 185 14.59 25.45 -11.80
N ASP A 186 14.06 26.69 -11.89
CA ASP A 186 14.10 27.65 -10.77
C ASP A 186 13.26 27.15 -9.57
N ARG A 187 12.09 26.59 -9.85
CA ARG A 187 11.23 26.00 -8.81
C ARG A 187 11.79 24.73 -8.18
N ARG A 188 12.50 23.92 -8.95
CA ARG A 188 13.24 22.77 -8.42
C ARG A 188 14.33 23.23 -7.42
N LYS A 189 15.05 24.28 -7.79
CA LYS A 189 16.05 24.88 -6.90
C LYS A 189 15.43 25.47 -5.64
N GLU A 190 14.32 26.20 -5.76
CA GLU A 190 13.56 26.74 -4.62
C GLU A 190 13.03 25.64 -3.69
N ALA A 191 12.46 24.58 -4.27
CA ALA A 191 12.01 23.42 -3.50
C ALA A 191 13.16 22.76 -2.71
N ARG A 192 14.33 22.63 -3.35
CA ARG A 192 15.55 22.11 -2.72
C ARG A 192 16.01 22.98 -1.54
N GLU A 193 16.05 24.29 -1.73
CA GLU A 193 16.44 25.23 -0.67
C GLU A 193 15.43 25.20 0.50
N LYS A 194 14.14 25.08 0.20
CA LYS A 194 13.06 24.99 1.19
C LYS A 194 13.13 23.70 1.97
N SER A 195 13.34 22.56 1.29
CA SER A 195 13.49 21.26 1.95
C SER A 195 14.71 21.25 2.87
N TYR A 196 15.81 21.83 2.42
CA TYR A 196 17.04 21.94 3.20
C TYR A 196 16.89 22.83 4.43
N ARG A 197 16.09 23.91 4.35
CA ARG A 197 15.76 24.76 5.51
C ARG A 197 14.89 24.00 6.51
N LEU A 198 13.84 23.30 6.06
CA LEU A 198 12.98 22.47 6.92
C LEU A 198 13.78 21.39 7.64
N TYR A 199 14.74 20.79 6.92
CA TYR A 199 15.64 19.81 7.49
C TYR A 199 16.54 20.38 8.61
N LYS A 200 16.96 21.65 8.54
CA LYS A 200 17.85 22.28 9.50
C LYS A 200 17.17 23.00 10.68
N THR A 201 15.94 23.46 10.52
CA THR A 201 15.33 24.42 11.45
C THR A 201 14.23 23.86 12.34
N ASN A 202 13.78 22.62 12.12
CA ASN A 202 12.73 22.04 12.95
C ASN A 202 13.29 21.52 14.27
N LYS A 203 12.66 21.90 15.39
CA LYS A 203 13.09 21.51 16.75
C LYS A 203 12.91 20.02 17.06
N ASP A 204 12.03 19.34 16.32
CA ASP A 204 11.75 17.91 16.48
C ASP A 204 12.56 17.03 15.52
N ILE A 205 13.67 17.54 15.00
CA ILE A 205 14.55 16.79 14.10
C ILE A 205 15.21 15.65 14.88
N PRO A 206 15.15 14.41 14.36
CA PRO A 206 15.93 13.31 14.90
C PRO A 206 17.43 13.63 14.80
N ASN A 207 18.21 13.06 15.68
CA ASN A 207 19.67 13.20 15.60
C ASN A 207 20.20 12.44 14.38
N LEU A 208 20.34 13.13 13.26
CA LEU A 208 20.75 12.56 11.98
C LEU A 208 22.22 12.09 11.96
N ASN A 209 22.99 12.37 13.01
CA ASN A 209 24.34 11.84 13.21
C ASN A 209 24.33 10.56 14.05
N ASP A 210 23.17 10.11 14.51
CA ASP A 210 23.05 8.84 15.19
C ASP A 210 23.33 7.70 14.19
N LYS A 211 24.33 6.88 14.49
CA LYS A 211 24.75 5.77 13.62
C LYS A 211 23.73 4.64 13.56
N GLU A 212 22.84 4.55 14.53
CA GLU A 212 21.76 3.56 14.56
C GLU A 212 20.52 4.01 13.79
N LEU A 213 20.42 5.29 13.43
CA LEU A 213 19.30 5.83 12.70
C LEU A 213 19.21 5.21 11.30
N LYS A 214 18.05 4.66 10.97
CA LYS A 214 17.72 4.11 9.65
C LYS A 214 16.80 5.04 8.90
N PHE A 215 16.88 5.00 7.58
CA PHE A 215 16.12 5.84 6.68
C PHE A 215 15.26 4.96 5.76
N ALA A 216 14.04 5.40 5.49
CA ALA A 216 13.11 4.68 4.65
C ALA A 216 12.26 5.63 3.80
N VAL A 217 11.91 5.20 2.60
CA VAL A 217 11.03 5.90 1.67
C VAL A 217 9.89 4.98 1.28
N VAL A 218 8.70 5.54 1.18
CA VAL A 218 7.52 4.90 0.62
C VAL A 218 7.19 5.58 -0.69
N ASP A 219 7.66 4.99 -1.79
CA ASP A 219 7.68 5.63 -3.11
C ASP A 219 6.31 6.04 -3.64
N TYR A 220 5.31 5.17 -3.52
CA TYR A 220 3.99 5.41 -4.10
C TYR A 220 3.19 6.52 -3.40
N VAL A 221 3.46 6.78 -2.11
CA VAL A 221 2.85 7.87 -1.35
C VAL A 221 3.79 9.05 -1.13
N GLY A 222 5.06 8.92 -1.54
CA GLY A 222 6.07 9.96 -1.38
C GLY A 222 6.34 10.33 0.06
N ARG A 223 6.26 9.38 0.99
CA ARG A 223 6.53 9.60 2.41
C ARG A 223 7.94 9.17 2.77
N MET A 224 8.57 9.94 3.62
CA MET A 224 9.94 9.73 4.05
C MET A 224 10.00 9.61 5.56
N TYR A 225 10.69 8.59 6.04
CA TYR A 225 10.82 8.27 7.45
C TYR A 225 12.27 8.12 7.86
N CYS A 226 12.56 8.40 9.11
CA CYS A 226 13.72 7.85 9.78
C CYS A 226 13.29 7.24 11.12
N TYR A 227 13.99 6.20 11.54
CA TYR A 227 13.66 5.46 12.75
C TYR A 227 14.90 4.87 13.41
N LEU A 228 14.82 4.68 14.73
CA LEU A 228 15.79 3.89 15.47
C LEU A 228 15.27 2.46 15.54
N PRO A 229 16.01 1.47 15.01
CA PRO A 229 15.65 0.07 15.17
C PRO A 229 15.73 -0.28 16.66
N GLY A 230 14.71 -0.96 17.16
CA GLY A 230 14.63 -1.38 18.55
C GLY A 230 13.56 -2.43 18.75
N GLU A 231 13.46 -2.99 19.94
CA GLU A 231 12.39 -3.91 20.30
C GLU A 231 11.02 -3.26 20.07
N ALA A 232 9.95 -4.05 19.98
CA ALA A 232 8.56 -3.62 19.71
C ALA A 232 8.04 -2.48 20.61
N SER A 233 8.82 -2.07 21.60
CA SER A 233 8.62 -0.93 22.50
C SER A 233 9.19 0.41 21.98
N ALA A 234 9.63 0.50 20.74
CA ALA A 234 10.22 1.72 20.16
C ALA A 234 9.19 2.82 19.82
N ILE A 235 8.05 2.81 20.48
CA ILE A 235 7.06 3.88 20.47
C ILE A 235 7.77 5.21 20.70
N GLY A 236 7.65 6.14 19.76
CA GLY A 236 8.25 7.47 19.85
C GLY A 236 9.63 7.63 19.21
N LYS A 237 10.15 6.59 18.55
CA LYS A 237 11.46 6.65 17.86
C LYS A 237 11.35 6.66 16.33
N THR A 238 10.20 6.98 15.79
CA THR A 238 9.95 7.11 14.35
C THR A 238 9.56 8.55 14.02
N TRP A 239 10.16 9.10 13.00
CA TRP A 239 9.87 10.44 12.51
C TRP A 239 9.51 10.39 11.03
N GLU A 240 8.47 11.10 10.66
CA GLU A 240 8.05 11.33 9.29
C GLU A 240 8.47 12.72 8.85
N LEU A 241 9.08 12.85 7.67
CA LEU A 241 9.34 14.13 7.05
C LEU A 241 8.13 14.56 6.23
N THR A 242 7.49 15.65 6.62
CA THR A 242 6.33 16.24 5.94
C THR A 242 6.66 17.57 5.30
N LYS A 243 5.74 18.13 4.52
CA LYS A 243 5.87 19.50 3.98
C LYS A 243 6.04 20.57 5.07
N GLY A 244 5.56 20.29 6.29
CA GLY A 244 5.69 21.16 7.47
C GLY A 244 6.94 20.91 8.29
N GLY A 245 7.77 19.97 7.93
CA GLY A 245 8.96 19.52 8.66
C GLY A 245 8.82 18.13 9.28
N TRP A 246 9.69 17.82 10.20
CA TRP A 246 9.68 16.53 10.90
C TRP A 246 8.49 16.41 11.85
N ARG A 247 7.87 15.26 11.85
CA ARG A 247 6.78 14.91 12.74
C ARG A 247 7.11 13.61 13.46
N ASN A 248 7.17 13.66 14.78
CA ASN A 248 7.27 12.45 15.60
C ASN A 248 5.96 11.66 15.52
N ARG A 249 6.05 10.35 15.37
CA ARG A 249 4.92 9.41 15.24
C ARG A 249 4.90 8.45 16.44
N PRO A 250 4.57 8.93 17.64
CA PRO A 250 4.67 8.14 18.87
C PRO A 250 3.67 6.97 18.94
N ASN A 251 2.59 7.03 18.17
CA ASN A 251 1.52 6.03 18.17
C ASN A 251 1.59 5.06 16.98
N ASP A 252 2.47 5.30 16.02
CA ASP A 252 2.80 4.26 15.07
C ASP A 252 3.63 3.26 15.84
N ASP A 253 3.19 2.02 15.96
CA ASP A 253 3.76 0.89 16.75
C ASP A 253 5.27 0.62 16.50
N GLY A 254 6.02 1.67 16.21
CA GLY A 254 7.46 1.69 15.95
C GLY A 254 7.86 0.93 14.68
N ASN A 255 6.90 0.37 13.98
CA ASN A 255 7.15 -0.47 12.82
C ASN A 255 6.45 0.08 11.58
N ILE A 256 7.13 1.05 10.90
CA ILE A 256 6.69 1.56 9.59
C ILE A 256 6.47 0.42 8.57
N PHE A 257 7.14 -0.73 8.77
CA PHE A 257 6.97 -1.92 7.92
C PHE A 257 5.60 -2.57 8.07
N THR A 258 4.94 -2.45 9.22
CA THR A 258 3.55 -2.91 9.38
C THR A 258 2.54 -2.00 8.70
N CYS A 259 2.93 -0.75 8.43
CA CYS A 259 2.04 0.26 7.85
C CYS A 259 2.06 0.26 6.31
N TYR A 260 3.19 -0.07 5.67
CA TYR A 260 3.40 0.16 4.24
C TYR A 260 3.78 -1.09 3.44
N GLY A 261 3.96 -2.24 4.07
CA GLY A 261 4.15 -3.51 3.36
C GLY A 261 5.38 -3.53 2.43
N PHE A 262 5.15 -3.80 1.15
CA PHE A 262 6.19 -3.98 0.13
C PHE A 262 6.89 -2.71 -0.33
N ASP A 263 6.28 -1.56 -0.12
CA ASP A 263 6.68 -0.32 -0.78
C ASP A 263 7.56 0.56 0.12
N ILE A 264 8.22 -0.06 1.10
CA ILE A 264 9.24 0.61 1.92
C ILE A 264 10.62 0.20 1.42
N ASP A 265 11.35 1.15 0.88
CA ASP A 265 12.76 1.03 0.60
C ASP A 265 13.58 1.57 1.78
N ILE A 266 14.45 0.71 2.33
CA ILE A 266 15.47 1.14 3.29
C ILE A 266 16.65 1.66 2.48
N ILE A 267 16.96 2.92 2.67
CA ILE A 267 17.95 3.65 1.89
C ILE A 267 19.07 4.19 2.77
N THR A 268 20.16 4.61 2.14
CA THR A 268 21.24 5.30 2.82
C THR A 268 20.80 6.71 3.25
N LYS A 269 21.54 7.33 4.18
CA LYS A 269 21.33 8.72 4.57
C LYS A 269 21.49 9.67 3.38
N GLU A 270 22.47 9.38 2.52
CA GLU A 270 22.77 10.14 1.33
C GLU A 270 21.61 10.09 0.34
N ASP A 271 21.13 8.90 0.03
CA ASP A 271 19.95 8.69 -0.85
C ASP A 271 18.69 9.33 -0.26
N PHE A 272 18.51 9.27 1.07
CA PHE A 272 17.41 9.91 1.75
C PHE A 272 17.44 11.43 1.56
N ILE A 273 18.61 12.06 1.70
CA ILE A 273 18.78 13.50 1.48
C ILE A 273 18.48 13.88 0.03
N GLU A 274 18.90 13.08 -0.95
CA GLU A 274 18.57 13.30 -2.36
C GLU A 274 17.07 13.14 -2.62
N SER A 275 16.44 12.17 -1.97
CA SER A 275 14.99 11.92 -2.11
C SER A 275 14.12 13.04 -1.53
N ILE A 276 14.63 13.84 -0.58
CA ILE A 276 13.91 15.02 -0.06
C ILE A 276 13.62 16.02 -1.18
N ASP A 277 14.58 16.26 -2.06
CA ASP A 277 14.42 17.15 -3.20
C ASP A 277 13.33 16.67 -4.15
N TYR A 278 13.35 15.35 -4.45
CA TYR A 278 12.37 14.73 -5.33
C TYR A 278 10.95 14.82 -4.76
N LEU A 279 10.75 14.55 -3.49
CA LEU A 279 9.45 14.60 -2.84
C LEU A 279 8.81 16.00 -2.92
N PHE A 280 9.57 17.04 -2.56
CA PHE A 280 9.07 18.42 -2.60
C PHE A 280 8.82 18.91 -4.02
N PHE A 281 9.68 18.50 -4.95
CA PHE A 281 9.55 18.83 -6.36
C PHE A 281 8.37 18.12 -7.03
N LYS A 282 8.16 16.84 -6.78
CA LYS A 282 7.04 16.06 -7.34
C LYS A 282 5.69 16.70 -7.03
N ASN A 283 5.47 17.08 -5.79
CA ASN A 283 4.24 17.72 -5.35
C ASN A 283 4.01 19.08 -6.07
N TRP A 284 5.07 19.90 -6.23
CA TRP A 284 4.95 21.16 -6.96
C TRP A 284 4.70 20.95 -8.45
N PHE A 285 5.33 19.95 -9.06
CA PHE A 285 5.17 19.66 -10.47
C PHE A 285 3.72 19.26 -10.81
N TYR A 286 3.09 18.46 -9.97
CA TYR A 286 1.68 18.11 -10.13
C TYR A 286 0.77 19.34 -10.01
N ASP A 287 0.97 20.17 -9.00
CA ASP A 287 0.21 21.41 -8.83
C ASP A 287 0.38 22.37 -10.03
N PHE A 288 1.57 22.42 -10.60
CA PHE A 288 1.86 23.25 -11.78
C PHE A 288 1.18 22.72 -13.04
N VAL A 289 1.25 21.43 -13.29
CA VAL A 289 0.60 20.78 -14.44
C VAL A 289 -0.91 20.90 -14.34
N GLU A 290 -1.49 20.67 -13.17
CA GLU A 290 -2.92 20.82 -12.90
C GLU A 290 -3.40 22.25 -13.20
N LYS A 291 -2.73 23.26 -12.67
CA LYS A 291 -3.06 24.67 -12.93
C LYS A 291 -2.96 25.04 -14.41
N LYS A 292 -1.97 24.48 -15.11
CA LYS A 292 -1.82 24.74 -16.56
C LYS A 292 -2.96 24.11 -17.36
N ILE A 293 -3.41 22.92 -16.98
CA ILE A 293 -4.56 22.23 -17.61
C ILE A 293 -5.85 23.02 -17.38
N LEU A 294 -6.08 23.47 -16.15
CA LEU A 294 -7.25 24.29 -15.81
C LEU A 294 -7.28 25.60 -16.62
N CYS A 295 -6.14 26.28 -16.73
CA CYS A 295 -6.03 27.49 -17.56
C CYS A 295 -6.33 27.22 -19.05
N ILE A 296 -5.98 26.07 -19.59
CA ILE A 296 -6.29 25.67 -20.97
C ILE A 296 -7.78 25.35 -21.14
N ALA A 297 -8.40 24.74 -20.14
CA ALA A 297 -9.82 24.38 -20.12
C ALA A 297 -10.73 25.65 -20.05
N GLU A 298 -10.30 26.66 -19.27
CA GLU A 298 -11.02 27.95 -19.15
C GLU A 298 -10.85 28.87 -20.37
N SER A 299 -9.86 28.63 -21.23
CA SER A 299 -9.60 29.41 -22.44
C SER A 299 -10.24 28.82 -23.70
N LYS A 300 -10.99 27.74 -23.59
CA LYS A 300 -11.83 27.14 -24.64
C LYS A 300 -13.29 27.36 -24.34
#